data_5229a5b71364a9fbfc26edae2f063c68
#
_entry.id   5229a5b71364a9fbfc26edae2f063c68
#
_cell.length_a   1.000
_cell.length_b   1.000
_cell.length_c   1.000
_cell.angle_alpha   90.00
_cell.angle_beta   90.00
_cell.angle_gamma   90.00
#
_symmetry.space_group_name_H-M   'P 1'
#
loop_
_entity.id
_entity.type
_entity.pdbx_description
1 polymer ?
#
loop_
_entity_poly.entity_id
_entity_poly.type
_entity_poly.pdbx_seq_one_letter_code
_entity_poly.pdbx_strand_id
1 'polypeptide(L)'
;MTTNLFPDALSRRARGAQLSPIAAAGARAARLAAEGRSIIVLTSGEPDFDTPDAIKQAARVALEQGQTKYTPTAGTAALRRAVAQGYRQRDDVDVDASNVIVSNGGKQVIYLALNATLDEGDEVIVPAPYWPTFPDAVRINGGQPVVVPTRAEQGFKLTPQSLRQAITPRTKWLVLNSPGNPSGAVYTADELAALAAVLRDAPHVLVLWDEMYEAIWFLQPPVSLLRVAPDLAGRTLVVNGVSKAYAMTGWRIGWGTGPTPLIHALEAVQSQVSSGPSSLGQAAALAALQGAADGFVINARHAYAARAQRVVDGLGAVPGLRVHAPHGSFFAWVGVAGLIGAVRPDGRRIEHDGDVVDWLLESAGVAVVQGSAYGLSPYLRLSFAASDADINAAIERIGQAVATLAPQASLEAAA
;
A
#
# COMPACT_ATOMS: atom_id res chain seq x y z
N MET A 1 -14.46 -43.69 -8.16
CA MET A 1 -13.51 -42.62 -8.45
C MET A 1 -14.30 -41.31 -8.42
N THR A 2 -14.24 -40.55 -7.31
CA THR A 2 -14.85 -39.25 -7.23
C THR A 2 -13.94 -38.29 -8.00
N THR A 3 -14.33 -37.93 -9.23
CA THR A 3 -13.69 -36.86 -10.00
C THR A 3 -13.77 -35.57 -9.19
N ASN A 4 -12.62 -35.02 -8.81
CA ASN A 4 -12.55 -33.76 -8.13
C ASN A 4 -12.92 -32.64 -9.15
N LEU A 5 -14.22 -32.32 -9.26
CA LEU A 5 -14.78 -31.37 -10.23
C LEU A 5 -14.39 -29.91 -9.94
N PHE A 6 -13.88 -29.62 -8.74
CA PHE A 6 -13.66 -28.23 -8.31
C PHE A 6 -12.61 -27.46 -9.11
N PRO A 7 -11.45 -27.99 -9.53
CA PRO A 7 -10.50 -27.21 -10.32
C PRO A 7 -11.07 -26.72 -11.66
N ASP A 8 -11.92 -27.55 -12.30
CA ASP A 8 -12.53 -27.22 -13.60
C ASP A 8 -13.76 -26.31 -13.46
N ALA A 9 -14.41 -26.33 -12.28
CA ALA A 9 -15.57 -25.48 -11.99
C ALA A 9 -15.21 -24.01 -11.68
N LEU A 10 -13.93 -23.71 -11.36
CA LEU A 10 -13.50 -22.35 -11.05
C LEU A 10 -13.47 -21.48 -12.30
N SER A 11 -13.92 -20.22 -12.17
CA SER A 11 -13.80 -19.25 -13.24
C SER A 11 -12.32 -18.97 -13.56
N ARG A 12 -12.03 -18.51 -14.78
CA ARG A 12 -10.66 -18.08 -15.17
C ARG A 12 -10.10 -17.04 -14.23
N ARG A 13 -10.94 -16.10 -13.75
CA ARG A 13 -10.58 -15.06 -12.78
C ARG A 13 -10.16 -15.65 -11.44
N ALA A 14 -10.91 -16.60 -10.90
CA ALA A 14 -10.59 -17.26 -9.63
C ALA A 14 -9.32 -18.12 -9.72
N ARG A 15 -9.11 -18.80 -10.85
CA ARG A 15 -7.88 -19.59 -11.07
C ARG A 15 -6.62 -18.71 -11.18
N GLY A 16 -6.76 -17.48 -11.70
CA GLY A 16 -5.67 -16.50 -11.78
C GLY A 16 -5.40 -15.75 -10.48
N ALA A 17 -6.29 -15.81 -9.48
CA ALA A 17 -6.10 -15.15 -8.20
C ALA A 17 -5.16 -15.95 -7.30
N GLN A 18 -4.16 -15.30 -6.74
CA GLN A 18 -3.23 -15.90 -5.79
C GLN A 18 -3.33 -15.19 -4.43
N LEU A 19 -2.95 -15.90 -3.37
CA LEU A 19 -2.79 -15.27 -2.06
C LEU A 19 -1.68 -14.23 -2.13
N SER A 20 -1.90 -13.11 -1.45
CA SER A 20 -0.90 -12.04 -1.38
C SER A 20 0.46 -12.58 -0.93
N PRO A 21 1.57 -12.28 -1.64
CA PRO A 21 2.92 -12.65 -1.21
C PRO A 21 3.25 -12.19 0.22
N ILE A 22 2.68 -11.06 0.64
CA ILE A 22 2.81 -10.54 2.02
C ILE A 22 2.17 -11.50 3.03
N ALA A 23 0.97 -12.02 2.73
CA ALA A 23 0.28 -12.97 3.58
C ALA A 23 1.04 -14.31 3.64
N ALA A 24 1.58 -14.78 2.52
CA ALA A 24 2.38 -16.00 2.45
C ALA A 24 3.67 -15.89 3.29
N ALA A 25 4.38 -14.75 3.20
CA ALA A 25 5.57 -14.48 4.02
C ALA A 25 5.23 -14.44 5.52
N GLY A 26 4.13 -13.79 5.90
CA GLY A 26 3.66 -13.76 7.29
C GLY A 26 3.27 -15.14 7.82
N ALA A 27 2.58 -15.96 7.03
CA ALA A 27 2.21 -17.33 7.40
C ALA A 27 3.45 -18.22 7.59
N ARG A 28 4.48 -18.07 6.75
CA ARG A 28 5.74 -18.82 6.89
C ARG A 28 6.47 -18.40 8.16
N ALA A 29 6.54 -17.10 8.47
CA ALA A 29 7.13 -16.59 9.71
C ALA A 29 6.41 -17.14 10.96
N ALA A 30 5.06 -17.11 10.95
CA ALA A 30 4.24 -17.63 12.04
C ALA A 30 4.46 -19.14 12.28
N ARG A 31 4.60 -19.94 11.22
CA ARG A 31 4.91 -21.36 11.33
C ARG A 31 6.26 -21.59 12.00
N LEU A 32 7.32 -20.89 11.57
CA LEU A 32 8.65 -21.03 12.18
C LEU A 32 8.67 -20.57 13.64
N ALA A 33 7.91 -19.53 13.99
CA ALA A 33 7.74 -19.10 15.37
C ALA A 33 7.04 -20.17 16.22
N ALA A 34 6.02 -20.84 15.69
CA ALA A 34 5.34 -21.96 16.36
C ALA A 34 6.25 -23.18 16.56
N GLU A 35 7.28 -23.35 15.73
CA GLU A 35 8.34 -24.33 15.87
C GLU A 35 9.41 -23.94 16.91
N GLY A 36 9.20 -22.85 17.65
CA GLY A 36 10.09 -22.37 18.73
C GLY A 36 11.24 -21.45 18.26
N ARG A 37 11.24 -21.01 17.00
CA ARG A 37 12.27 -20.09 16.49
C ARG A 37 11.97 -18.64 16.88
N SER A 38 12.99 -17.89 17.22
CA SER A 38 12.89 -16.44 17.46
C SER A 38 12.80 -15.71 16.10
N ILE A 39 11.59 -15.32 15.70
CA ILE A 39 11.35 -14.62 14.42
C ILE A 39 10.89 -13.19 14.67
N ILE A 40 11.56 -12.23 14.04
CA ILE A 40 11.14 -10.82 13.98
C ILE A 40 10.36 -10.63 12.68
N VAL A 41 9.09 -10.19 12.78
CA VAL A 41 8.18 -10.08 11.63
C VAL A 41 8.11 -8.62 11.17
N LEU A 42 8.77 -8.31 10.04
CA LEU A 42 8.76 -6.99 9.41
C LEU A 42 8.04 -7.02 8.05
N THR A 43 7.11 -7.97 7.88
CA THR A 43 6.29 -8.09 6.67
C THR A 43 4.99 -7.32 6.76
N SER A 44 4.56 -6.90 7.97
CA SER A 44 3.25 -6.32 8.23
C SER A 44 3.04 -5.00 7.46
N GLY A 45 1.83 -4.82 6.99
CA GLY A 45 1.35 -3.56 6.40
C GLY A 45 0.42 -2.81 7.35
N GLU A 46 0.55 -2.99 8.66
CA GLU A 46 -0.29 -2.32 9.66
C GLU A 46 0.54 -1.64 10.76
N PRO A 47 0.00 -0.55 11.36
CA PRO A 47 0.59 0.08 12.54
C PRO A 47 0.78 -0.92 13.68
N ASP A 48 1.86 -0.76 14.44
CA ASP A 48 2.13 -1.50 15.67
C ASP A 48 1.45 -0.88 16.91
N PHE A 49 0.84 0.27 16.76
CA PHE A 49 0.07 0.95 17.79
C PHE A 49 -1.34 0.40 17.89
N ASP A 50 -1.93 0.46 19.08
CA ASP A 50 -3.35 0.23 19.28
C ASP A 50 -4.19 1.41 18.76
N THR A 51 -5.43 1.11 18.34
CA THR A 51 -6.43 2.15 18.09
C THR A 51 -6.62 3.03 19.34
N PRO A 52 -6.56 4.37 19.23
CA PRO A 52 -6.73 5.28 20.37
C PRO A 52 -8.03 5.05 21.16
N ASP A 53 -7.95 5.19 22.49
CA ASP A 53 -9.08 4.90 23.37
C ASP A 53 -10.30 5.77 23.10
N ALA A 54 -10.13 7.03 22.74
CA ALA A 54 -11.23 7.92 22.37
C ALA A 54 -12.02 7.39 21.17
N ILE A 55 -11.34 6.80 20.19
CA ILE A 55 -11.97 6.17 19.02
C ILE A 55 -12.70 4.89 19.43
N LYS A 56 -12.07 4.04 20.26
CA LYS A 56 -12.70 2.82 20.80
C LYS A 56 -13.95 3.18 21.63
N GLN A 57 -13.89 4.27 22.39
CA GLN A 57 -15.01 4.75 23.19
C GLN A 57 -16.20 5.20 22.31
N ALA A 58 -15.95 5.86 21.19
CA ALA A 58 -17.02 6.24 20.25
C ALA A 58 -17.78 5.01 19.72
N ALA A 59 -17.08 3.92 19.43
CA ALA A 59 -17.74 2.67 19.02
C ALA A 59 -18.53 2.03 20.15
N ARG A 60 -18.06 2.06 21.41
CA ARG A 60 -18.81 1.58 22.58
C ARG A 60 -20.11 2.36 22.77
N VAL A 61 -20.03 3.68 22.71
CA VAL A 61 -21.22 4.54 22.79
C VAL A 61 -22.21 4.24 21.67
N ALA A 62 -21.75 4.08 20.44
CA ALA A 62 -22.60 3.72 19.32
C ALA A 62 -23.29 2.35 19.53
N LEU A 63 -22.57 1.36 20.08
CA LEU A 63 -23.14 0.06 20.43
C LEU A 63 -24.22 0.17 21.53
N GLU A 64 -23.95 0.91 22.60
CA GLU A 64 -24.87 1.16 23.72
C GLU A 64 -26.12 1.91 23.26
N GLN A 65 -26.00 2.80 22.28
CA GLN A 65 -27.12 3.52 21.65
C GLN A 65 -27.90 2.67 20.63
N GLY A 66 -27.53 1.41 20.43
CA GLY A 66 -28.20 0.51 19.50
C GLY A 66 -27.95 0.82 18.02
N GLN A 67 -26.84 1.48 17.66
CA GLN A 67 -26.47 1.75 16.27
C GLN A 67 -25.98 0.45 15.59
N THR A 68 -26.83 -0.56 15.53
CA THR A 68 -26.49 -1.93 15.05
C THR A 68 -27.31 -2.34 13.83
N LYS A 69 -27.93 -1.39 13.14
CA LYS A 69 -28.75 -1.62 11.95
C LYS A 69 -27.98 -1.22 10.68
N TYR A 70 -28.52 -1.62 9.53
CA TYR A 70 -27.97 -1.20 8.25
C TYR A 70 -27.87 0.32 8.14
N THR A 71 -26.74 0.79 7.63
CA THR A 71 -26.55 2.19 7.23
C THR A 71 -26.87 2.36 5.73
N PRO A 72 -27.02 3.59 5.22
CA PRO A 72 -27.00 3.81 3.78
C PRO A 72 -25.77 3.16 3.14
N THR A 73 -25.93 2.64 1.91
CA THR A 73 -24.87 1.91 1.20
C THR A 73 -23.60 2.75 1.06
N ALA A 74 -23.73 4.02 0.69
CA ALA A 74 -22.58 4.93 0.56
C ALA A 74 -21.98 5.39 1.91
N GLY A 75 -22.52 4.91 3.05
CA GLY A 75 -22.12 5.32 4.39
C GLY A 75 -23.01 6.38 5.03
N THR A 76 -22.82 6.59 6.33
CA THR A 76 -23.62 7.57 7.10
C THR A 76 -23.37 9.00 6.59
N ALA A 77 -24.43 9.80 6.56
CA ALA A 77 -24.33 11.20 6.12
C ALA A 77 -23.35 12.02 6.98
N ALA A 78 -23.22 11.71 8.27
CA ALA A 78 -22.28 12.38 9.16
C ALA A 78 -20.82 12.10 8.77
N LEU A 79 -20.47 10.83 8.51
CA LEU A 79 -19.11 10.45 8.11
C LEU A 79 -18.76 11.00 6.73
N ARG A 80 -19.68 10.91 5.75
CA ARG A 80 -19.48 11.47 4.41
C ARG A 80 -19.22 12.98 4.45
N ARG A 81 -19.96 13.73 5.28
CA ARG A 81 -19.71 15.17 5.48
C ARG A 81 -18.36 15.44 6.16
N ALA A 82 -17.97 14.63 7.15
CA ALA A 82 -16.68 14.78 7.81
C ALA A 82 -15.52 14.53 6.83
N VAL A 83 -15.61 13.54 5.96
CA VAL A 83 -14.64 13.29 4.88
C VAL A 83 -14.56 14.50 3.94
N ALA A 84 -15.70 14.98 3.43
CA ALA A 84 -15.75 16.12 2.53
C ALA A 84 -15.14 17.39 3.18
N GLN A 85 -15.45 17.63 4.46
CA GLN A 85 -14.86 18.74 5.22
C GLN A 85 -13.35 18.61 5.36
N GLY A 86 -12.83 17.39 5.60
CA GLY A 86 -11.39 17.13 5.68
C GLY A 86 -10.65 17.54 4.41
N TYR A 87 -11.18 17.21 3.22
CA TYR A 87 -10.58 17.63 1.94
C TYR A 87 -10.61 19.14 1.74
N ARG A 88 -11.69 19.81 2.10
CA ARG A 88 -11.76 21.30 2.06
C ARG A 88 -10.70 21.92 2.96
N GLN A 89 -10.53 21.45 4.17
CA GLN A 89 -9.59 22.00 5.15
C GLN A 89 -8.12 21.73 4.80
N ARG A 90 -7.83 20.50 4.35
CA ARG A 90 -6.45 20.06 4.08
C ARG A 90 -5.96 20.53 2.71
N ASP A 91 -6.78 20.37 1.69
CA ASP A 91 -6.36 20.46 0.29
C ASP A 91 -6.98 21.66 -0.46
N ASP A 92 -7.90 22.39 0.15
CA ASP A 92 -8.68 23.45 -0.50
C ASP A 92 -9.45 22.95 -1.74
N VAL A 93 -9.94 21.69 -1.65
CA VAL A 93 -10.71 21.04 -2.70
C VAL A 93 -12.18 21.05 -2.34
N ASP A 94 -13.01 21.57 -3.23
CA ASP A 94 -14.47 21.59 -3.02
C ASP A 94 -15.05 20.18 -3.27
N VAL A 95 -15.35 19.50 -2.18
CA VAL A 95 -15.94 18.14 -2.16
C VAL A 95 -17.26 18.20 -1.43
N ASP A 96 -18.31 17.60 -2.02
CA ASP A 96 -19.60 17.42 -1.39
C ASP A 96 -19.75 16.01 -0.80
N ALA A 97 -20.66 15.84 0.16
CA ALA A 97 -20.95 14.51 0.69
C ALA A 97 -21.46 13.53 -0.39
N SER A 98 -22.08 14.04 -1.47
CA SER A 98 -22.47 13.23 -2.64
C SER A 98 -21.28 12.68 -3.43
N ASN A 99 -20.10 13.28 -3.31
CA ASN A 99 -18.85 12.84 -3.93
C ASN A 99 -18.11 11.78 -3.11
N VAL A 100 -18.67 11.32 -1.99
CA VAL A 100 -18.00 10.39 -1.06
C VAL A 100 -18.77 9.08 -0.95
N ILE A 101 -18.05 7.96 -1.08
CA ILE A 101 -18.52 6.62 -0.71
C ILE A 101 -17.63 6.05 0.39
N VAL A 102 -18.25 5.56 1.46
CA VAL A 102 -17.56 4.81 2.53
C VAL A 102 -17.71 3.32 2.27
N SER A 103 -16.61 2.58 2.41
CA SER A 103 -16.53 1.14 2.11
C SER A 103 -15.75 0.38 3.20
N ASN A 104 -15.70 -0.94 3.10
CA ASN A 104 -14.96 -1.81 4.04
C ASN A 104 -13.44 -1.70 3.83
N GLY A 105 -12.89 -0.49 4.00
CA GLY A 105 -11.51 -0.11 3.77
C GLY A 105 -11.23 0.33 2.33
N GLY A 106 -10.14 1.05 2.11
CA GLY A 106 -9.73 1.56 0.79
C GLY A 106 -9.58 0.46 -0.27
N LYS A 107 -9.21 -0.77 0.14
CA LYS A 107 -9.13 -1.92 -0.78
C LYS A 107 -10.46 -2.21 -1.46
N GLN A 108 -11.58 -2.12 -0.74
CA GLN A 108 -12.90 -2.32 -1.36
C GLN A 108 -13.23 -1.17 -2.31
N VAL A 109 -12.89 0.07 -1.97
CA VAL A 109 -13.07 1.22 -2.89
C VAL A 109 -12.37 0.99 -4.22
N ILE A 110 -11.10 0.54 -4.17
CA ILE A 110 -10.31 0.22 -5.37
C ILE A 110 -10.97 -0.88 -6.18
N TYR A 111 -11.40 -1.96 -5.51
CA TYR A 111 -12.09 -3.07 -6.19
C TYR A 111 -13.38 -2.60 -6.87
N LEU A 112 -14.19 -1.81 -6.18
CA LEU A 112 -15.46 -1.29 -6.70
C LEU A 112 -15.24 -0.38 -7.92
N ALA A 113 -14.21 0.49 -7.88
CA ALA A 113 -13.87 1.37 -8.97
C ALA A 113 -13.51 0.58 -10.24
N LEU A 114 -12.63 -0.42 -10.09
CA LEU A 114 -12.23 -1.27 -11.19
C LEU A 114 -13.39 -2.14 -11.69
N ASN A 115 -14.21 -2.69 -10.78
CA ASN A 115 -15.38 -3.50 -11.15
C ASN A 115 -16.44 -2.70 -11.91
N ALA A 116 -16.67 -1.46 -11.50
CA ALA A 116 -17.69 -0.60 -12.12
C ALA A 116 -17.27 0.00 -13.48
N THR A 117 -15.97 -0.07 -13.84
CA THR A 117 -15.46 0.69 -14.99
C THR A 117 -14.62 -0.10 -15.97
N LEU A 118 -14.11 -1.28 -15.62
CA LEU A 118 -13.28 -2.08 -16.50
C LEU A 118 -14.11 -3.08 -17.29
N ASP A 119 -13.88 -3.09 -18.58
CA ASP A 119 -14.26 -4.15 -19.49
C ASP A 119 -13.03 -4.99 -19.91
N GLU A 120 -13.27 -6.13 -20.56
CA GLU A 120 -12.20 -7.00 -21.07
C GLU A 120 -11.35 -6.26 -22.11
N GLY A 121 -10.05 -6.17 -21.89
CA GLY A 121 -9.09 -5.48 -22.74
C GLY A 121 -8.75 -4.05 -22.32
N ASP A 122 -9.47 -3.48 -21.35
CA ASP A 122 -9.10 -2.21 -20.76
C ASP A 122 -7.75 -2.31 -20.02
N GLU A 123 -6.92 -1.31 -20.18
CA GLU A 123 -5.59 -1.23 -19.60
C GLU A 123 -5.56 -0.32 -18.36
N VAL A 124 -4.79 -0.74 -17.35
CA VAL A 124 -4.54 0.06 -16.14
C VAL A 124 -3.05 0.24 -15.95
N ILE A 125 -2.57 1.47 -16.03
CA ILE A 125 -1.16 1.79 -15.77
C ILE A 125 -0.87 1.71 -14.28
N VAL A 126 0.11 0.86 -13.90
CA VAL A 126 0.54 0.64 -12.52
C VAL A 126 2.06 0.84 -12.43
N PRO A 127 2.55 1.97 -11.90
CA PRO A 127 3.98 2.18 -11.68
C PRO A 127 4.54 1.19 -10.66
N ALA A 128 5.65 0.53 -11.00
CA ALA A 128 6.38 -0.34 -10.07
C ALA A 128 7.58 0.41 -9.46
N PRO A 129 7.88 0.23 -8.15
CA PRO A 129 7.25 -0.74 -7.28
C PRO A 129 5.85 -0.31 -6.82
N TYR A 130 4.93 -1.26 -6.74
CA TYR A 130 3.51 -1.05 -6.44
C TYR A 130 3.04 -1.91 -5.26
N TRP A 131 1.92 -1.55 -4.65
CA TRP A 131 1.21 -2.47 -3.76
C TRP A 131 0.60 -3.62 -4.57
N PRO A 132 0.91 -4.90 -4.26
CA PRO A 132 0.51 -6.07 -5.08
C PRO A 132 -0.99 -6.16 -5.38
N THR A 133 -1.82 -5.57 -4.52
CA THR A 133 -3.27 -5.52 -4.74
C THR A 133 -3.67 -4.79 -6.02
N PHE A 134 -2.92 -3.78 -6.47
CA PHE A 134 -3.30 -3.02 -7.67
C PHE A 134 -3.38 -3.90 -8.92
N PRO A 135 -2.30 -4.57 -9.37
CA PRO A 135 -2.37 -5.40 -10.56
C PRO A 135 -3.30 -6.61 -10.38
N ASP A 136 -3.41 -7.16 -9.18
CA ASP A 136 -4.29 -8.31 -8.94
C ASP A 136 -5.76 -7.91 -8.97
N ALA A 137 -6.15 -6.76 -8.41
CA ALA A 137 -7.50 -6.23 -8.51
C ALA A 137 -7.88 -5.91 -9.97
N VAL A 138 -6.94 -5.42 -10.79
CA VAL A 138 -7.16 -5.19 -12.22
C VAL A 138 -7.48 -6.52 -12.92
N ARG A 139 -6.67 -7.57 -12.72
CA ARG A 139 -6.87 -8.89 -13.35
C ARG A 139 -8.18 -9.54 -12.92
N ILE A 140 -8.52 -9.47 -11.63
CA ILE A 140 -9.78 -10.04 -11.09
C ILE A 140 -10.99 -9.36 -11.72
N ASN A 141 -10.89 -8.07 -12.07
CA ASN A 141 -11.97 -7.33 -12.72
C ASN A 141 -11.91 -7.34 -14.26
N GLY A 142 -11.08 -8.19 -14.85
CA GLY A 142 -11.04 -8.42 -16.30
C GLY A 142 -10.13 -7.47 -17.08
N GLY A 143 -9.53 -6.47 -16.42
CA GLY A 143 -8.59 -5.56 -17.06
C GLY A 143 -7.17 -6.13 -17.17
N GLN A 144 -6.32 -5.40 -17.89
CA GLN A 144 -4.90 -5.72 -18.09
C GLN A 144 -4.00 -4.70 -17.38
N PRO A 145 -3.21 -5.10 -16.37
CA PRO A 145 -2.25 -4.19 -15.76
C PRO A 145 -1.07 -3.93 -16.70
N VAL A 146 -0.80 -2.67 -16.99
CA VAL A 146 0.38 -2.18 -17.72
C VAL A 146 1.39 -1.71 -16.68
N VAL A 147 2.34 -2.57 -16.36
CA VAL A 147 3.36 -2.27 -15.34
C VAL A 147 4.44 -1.37 -15.94
N VAL A 148 4.66 -0.20 -15.31
CA VAL A 148 5.70 0.75 -15.71
C VAL A 148 6.79 0.76 -14.63
N PRO A 149 7.97 0.16 -14.89
CA PRO A 149 9.05 0.17 -13.92
C PRO A 149 9.59 1.58 -13.71
N THR A 150 9.81 1.95 -12.46
CA THR A 150 10.47 3.20 -12.08
C THR A 150 11.90 2.92 -11.58
N ARG A 151 12.69 3.98 -11.42
CA ARG A 151 14.12 3.86 -11.08
C ARG A 151 14.44 4.57 -9.78
N ALA A 152 15.48 4.10 -9.11
CA ALA A 152 16.00 4.69 -7.87
C ALA A 152 16.42 6.15 -8.05
N GLU A 153 17.05 6.48 -9.20
CA GLU A 153 17.50 7.83 -9.55
C GLU A 153 16.31 8.82 -9.72
N GLN A 154 15.11 8.28 -9.93
CA GLN A 154 13.85 9.02 -10.04
C GLN A 154 13.04 8.96 -8.74
N GLY A 155 13.64 8.45 -7.64
CA GLY A 155 12.98 8.25 -6.35
C GLY A 155 11.81 7.27 -6.42
N PHE A 156 11.84 6.29 -7.32
CA PHE A 156 10.75 5.32 -7.58
C PHE A 156 9.41 5.97 -7.91
N LYS A 157 9.44 7.06 -8.65
CA LYS A 157 8.25 7.81 -9.10
C LYS A 157 8.10 7.72 -10.61
N LEU A 158 6.86 7.66 -11.07
CA LEU A 158 6.53 7.72 -12.48
C LEU A 158 6.94 9.07 -13.06
N THR A 159 7.59 9.06 -14.21
CA THR A 159 7.94 10.30 -14.93
C THR A 159 6.90 10.64 -16.00
N PRO A 160 6.78 11.93 -16.39
CA PRO A 160 5.91 12.34 -17.50
C PRO A 160 6.23 11.61 -18.81
N GLN A 161 7.51 11.33 -19.07
CA GLN A 161 7.94 10.60 -20.26
C GLN A 161 7.45 9.16 -20.23
N SER A 162 7.66 8.44 -19.12
CA SER A 162 7.21 7.06 -18.97
C SER A 162 5.68 6.94 -19.02
N LEU A 163 4.97 7.92 -18.43
CA LEU A 163 3.52 7.97 -18.51
C LEU A 163 3.04 8.14 -19.96
N ARG A 164 3.62 9.09 -20.70
CA ARG A 164 3.25 9.33 -22.11
C ARG A 164 3.48 8.09 -22.99
N GLN A 165 4.55 7.35 -22.73
CA GLN A 165 4.86 6.11 -23.46
C GLN A 165 3.92 4.95 -23.12
N ALA A 166 3.36 4.92 -21.92
CA ALA A 166 2.48 3.86 -21.45
C ALA A 166 1.01 4.06 -21.84
N ILE A 167 0.58 5.30 -22.11
CA ILE A 167 -0.81 5.59 -22.48
C ILE A 167 -1.10 5.06 -23.88
N THR A 168 -2.20 4.30 -24.00
CA THR A 168 -2.78 3.81 -25.26
C THR A 168 -4.26 4.21 -25.33
N PRO A 169 -4.93 4.03 -26.48
CA PRO A 169 -6.39 4.20 -26.56
C PRO A 169 -7.21 3.27 -25.64
N ARG A 170 -6.61 2.18 -25.14
CA ARG A 170 -7.24 1.24 -24.20
C ARG A 170 -6.96 1.59 -22.73
N THR A 171 -6.10 2.56 -22.47
CA THR A 171 -5.79 2.96 -21.10
C THR A 171 -7.02 3.53 -20.41
N LYS A 172 -7.54 2.83 -19.40
CA LYS A 172 -8.71 3.25 -18.63
C LYS A 172 -8.33 4.01 -17.37
N TRP A 173 -7.31 3.50 -16.65
CA TRP A 173 -6.86 4.07 -15.39
C TRP A 173 -5.35 4.26 -15.33
N LEU A 174 -4.93 5.31 -14.65
CA LEU A 174 -3.61 5.46 -14.04
C LEU A 174 -3.75 5.32 -12.52
N VAL A 175 -2.99 4.43 -11.90
CA VAL A 175 -2.90 4.31 -10.45
C VAL A 175 -1.66 5.04 -9.94
N LEU A 176 -1.86 5.94 -8.98
CA LEU A 176 -0.78 6.63 -8.26
C LEU A 176 -0.99 6.44 -6.76
N ASN A 177 0.10 6.18 -6.02
CA ASN A 177 0.06 6.00 -4.56
C ASN A 177 1.14 6.88 -3.90
N SER A 178 0.73 7.82 -3.06
CA SER A 178 1.62 8.77 -2.39
C SER A 178 1.07 9.23 -1.02
N PRO A 179 1.84 9.04 0.06
CA PRO A 179 3.11 8.32 0.19
C PRO A 179 2.99 6.85 -0.22
N GLY A 180 4.02 6.33 -0.92
CA GLY A 180 3.95 5.05 -1.61
C GLY A 180 4.22 3.82 -0.73
N ASN A 181 3.54 2.73 -1.01
CA ASN A 181 3.88 1.38 -0.56
C ASN A 181 4.36 0.59 -1.79
N PRO A 182 5.61 0.14 -1.86
CA PRO A 182 6.55 -0.09 -0.75
C PRO A 182 7.65 0.97 -0.57
N SER A 183 7.80 1.93 -1.49
CA SER A 183 9.02 2.76 -1.60
C SER A 183 9.12 3.89 -0.56
N GLY A 184 8.00 4.28 0.07
CA GLY A 184 7.93 5.48 0.90
C GLY A 184 8.08 6.79 0.11
N ALA A 185 8.06 6.73 -1.21
CA ALA A 185 8.19 7.90 -2.08
C ALA A 185 6.97 8.83 -1.94
N VAL A 186 7.23 10.14 -2.00
CA VAL A 186 6.21 11.18 -1.97
C VAL A 186 6.39 12.07 -3.21
N TYR A 187 5.33 12.25 -3.98
CA TYR A 187 5.35 13.17 -5.11
C TYR A 187 5.34 14.62 -4.63
N THR A 188 6.16 15.46 -5.28
CA THR A 188 6.13 16.91 -5.10
C THR A 188 5.02 17.54 -5.95
N ALA A 189 4.68 18.82 -5.66
CA ALA A 189 3.71 19.57 -6.46
C ALA A 189 4.13 19.68 -7.94
N ASP A 190 5.42 19.94 -8.19
CA ASP A 190 5.96 20.07 -9.56
C ASP A 190 5.89 18.73 -10.32
N GLU A 191 6.20 17.61 -9.67
CA GLU A 191 6.08 16.28 -10.27
C GLU A 191 4.63 15.95 -10.61
N LEU A 192 3.69 16.27 -9.71
CA LEU A 192 2.25 16.08 -9.97
C LEU A 192 1.76 16.99 -11.10
N ALA A 193 2.19 18.26 -11.13
CA ALA A 193 1.84 19.19 -12.21
C ALA A 193 2.34 18.68 -13.58
N ALA A 194 3.55 18.10 -13.61
CA ALA A 194 4.13 17.55 -14.83
C ALA A 194 3.37 16.28 -15.32
N LEU A 195 2.92 15.41 -14.39
CA LEU A 195 2.06 14.27 -14.73
C LEU A 195 0.68 14.75 -15.19
N ALA A 196 0.10 15.75 -14.52
CA ALA A 196 -1.18 16.34 -14.88
C ALA A 196 -1.16 16.93 -16.30
N ALA A 197 -0.05 17.54 -16.72
CA ALA A 197 0.11 18.03 -18.09
C ALA A 197 -0.03 16.90 -19.12
N VAL A 198 0.58 15.73 -18.88
CA VAL A 198 0.42 14.56 -19.76
C VAL A 198 -1.02 14.04 -19.76
N LEU A 199 -1.66 14.02 -18.59
CA LEU A 199 -3.04 13.56 -18.47
C LEU A 199 -4.04 14.49 -19.21
N ARG A 200 -3.77 15.79 -19.32
CA ARG A 200 -4.62 16.72 -20.11
C ARG A 200 -4.65 16.35 -21.58
N ASP A 201 -3.55 15.81 -22.11
CA ASP A 201 -3.48 15.30 -23.49
C ASP A 201 -4.19 13.94 -23.67
N ALA A 202 -4.58 13.26 -22.57
CA ALA A 202 -5.23 11.96 -22.55
C ALA A 202 -6.54 12.01 -21.72
N PRO A 203 -7.60 12.70 -22.21
CA PRO A 203 -8.83 12.95 -21.44
C PRO A 203 -9.65 11.70 -21.12
N HIS A 204 -9.41 10.59 -21.80
CA HIS A 204 -10.06 9.29 -21.57
C HIS A 204 -9.50 8.54 -20.35
N VAL A 205 -8.31 8.92 -19.85
CA VAL A 205 -7.67 8.23 -18.73
C VAL A 205 -8.23 8.74 -17.40
N LEU A 206 -8.78 7.83 -16.60
CA LEU A 206 -9.18 8.08 -15.23
C LEU A 206 -7.96 7.98 -14.30
N VAL A 207 -7.99 8.66 -13.16
CA VAL A 207 -6.89 8.63 -12.17
C VAL A 207 -7.39 8.06 -10.85
N LEU A 208 -6.73 7.01 -10.36
CA LEU A 208 -6.87 6.51 -9.00
C LEU A 208 -5.70 7.05 -8.19
N TRP A 209 -6.00 7.98 -7.27
CA TRP A 209 -5.04 8.59 -6.36
C TRP A 209 -5.19 7.96 -4.98
N ASP A 210 -4.29 7.04 -4.62
CA ASP A 210 -4.27 6.40 -3.30
C ASP A 210 -3.36 7.20 -2.35
N GLU A 211 -3.97 7.83 -1.35
CA GLU A 211 -3.29 8.63 -0.33
C GLU A 211 -3.43 8.03 1.07
N MET A 212 -3.57 6.70 1.19
CA MET A 212 -3.80 5.99 2.45
C MET A 212 -2.77 6.29 3.55
N TYR A 213 -1.58 6.76 3.17
CA TYR A 213 -0.50 7.12 4.10
C TYR A 213 -0.31 8.64 4.24
N GLU A 214 -1.26 9.47 3.83
CA GLU A 214 -1.14 10.93 3.77
C GLU A 214 -0.75 11.58 5.11
N ALA A 215 -1.15 11.00 6.24
CA ALA A 215 -0.80 11.47 7.58
C ALA A 215 0.58 11.02 8.07
N ILE A 216 1.26 10.12 7.33
CA ILE A 216 2.56 9.53 7.71
C ILE A 216 3.64 10.03 6.74
N TRP A 217 4.28 11.13 7.07
CA TRP A 217 5.31 11.78 6.29
C TRP A 217 6.45 12.31 7.18
N PHE A 218 7.66 12.51 6.63
CA PHE A 218 8.86 12.76 7.42
C PHE A 218 9.59 14.07 7.05
N LEU A 219 9.44 14.57 5.83
CA LEU A 219 10.11 15.78 5.39
C LEU A 219 9.14 16.97 5.31
N GLN A 220 8.05 16.79 4.57
CA GLN A 220 7.01 17.79 4.39
C GLN A 220 5.66 17.11 4.15
N PRO A 221 4.53 17.76 4.48
CA PRO A 221 3.22 17.23 4.18
C PRO A 221 3.07 16.88 2.71
N PRO A 222 2.52 15.71 2.37
CA PRO A 222 2.22 15.36 0.99
C PRO A 222 1.16 16.29 0.42
N VAL A 223 1.25 16.55 -0.88
CA VAL A 223 0.30 17.40 -1.60
C VAL A 223 -0.68 16.50 -2.35
N SER A 224 -1.97 16.80 -2.28
CA SER A 224 -2.99 16.09 -3.07
C SER A 224 -2.86 16.42 -4.55
N LEU A 225 -3.11 15.43 -5.42
CA LEU A 225 -3.20 15.66 -6.87
C LEU A 225 -4.28 16.70 -7.20
N LEU A 226 -5.41 16.69 -6.52
CA LEU A 226 -6.52 17.59 -6.79
C LEU A 226 -6.22 19.05 -6.39
N ARG A 227 -5.35 19.28 -5.40
CA ARG A 227 -4.86 20.61 -5.08
C ARG A 227 -3.96 21.17 -6.19
N VAL A 228 -3.16 20.33 -6.83
CA VAL A 228 -2.22 20.72 -7.90
C VAL A 228 -2.91 20.84 -9.25
N ALA A 229 -3.88 19.97 -9.51
CA ALA A 229 -4.58 19.87 -10.79
C ALA A 229 -6.09 19.70 -10.58
N PRO A 230 -6.80 20.76 -10.10
CA PRO A 230 -8.23 20.70 -9.81
C PRO A 230 -9.09 20.42 -11.06
N ASP A 231 -8.59 20.71 -12.24
CA ASP A 231 -9.23 20.38 -13.52
C ASP A 231 -9.35 18.87 -13.79
N LEU A 232 -8.56 18.04 -13.08
CA LEU A 232 -8.66 16.58 -13.16
C LEU A 232 -9.73 16.00 -12.22
N ALA A 233 -10.37 16.80 -11.36
CA ALA A 233 -11.34 16.32 -10.38
C ALA A 233 -12.51 15.52 -11.01
N GLY A 234 -12.96 15.92 -12.20
CA GLY A 234 -14.03 15.23 -12.94
C GLY A 234 -13.72 13.78 -13.38
N ARG A 235 -12.45 13.32 -13.20
CA ARG A 235 -11.99 11.98 -13.60
C ARG A 235 -10.97 11.38 -12.63
N THR A 236 -10.90 11.90 -11.40
CA THR A 236 -10.03 11.38 -10.34
C THR A 236 -10.87 10.76 -9.23
N LEU A 237 -10.50 9.53 -8.83
CA LEU A 237 -10.96 8.91 -7.59
C LEU A 237 -9.83 8.96 -6.58
N VAL A 238 -10.02 9.71 -5.52
CA VAL A 238 -9.11 9.71 -4.36
C VAL A 238 -9.53 8.60 -3.41
N VAL A 239 -8.60 7.77 -2.97
CA VAL A 239 -8.82 6.67 -2.02
C VAL A 239 -8.06 6.95 -0.73
N ASN A 240 -8.76 6.89 0.40
CA ASN A 240 -8.16 7.07 1.72
C ASN A 240 -8.96 6.28 2.78
N GLY A 241 -8.59 6.40 4.05
CA GLY A 241 -9.27 5.74 5.17
C GLY A 241 -8.58 5.91 6.50
N VAL A 242 -9.19 5.35 7.54
CA VAL A 242 -8.66 5.44 8.91
C VAL A 242 -7.61 4.39 9.24
N SER A 243 -7.37 3.43 8.34
CA SER A 243 -6.57 2.23 8.63
C SER A 243 -5.15 2.54 9.12
N LYS A 244 -4.47 3.53 8.53
CA LYS A 244 -3.05 3.76 8.78
C LYS A 244 -2.82 4.92 9.74
N ALA A 245 -3.46 6.06 9.51
CA ALA A 245 -3.32 7.24 10.35
C ALA A 245 -3.75 7.00 11.82
N TYR A 246 -4.77 6.17 12.02
CA TYR A 246 -5.40 5.97 13.34
C TYR A 246 -5.24 4.55 13.90
N ALA A 247 -4.35 3.73 13.35
CA ALA A 247 -4.16 2.33 13.75
C ALA A 247 -5.49 1.54 13.76
N MET A 248 -6.26 1.65 12.69
CA MET A 248 -7.62 1.10 12.58
C MET A 248 -7.73 0.05 11.45
N THR A 249 -6.71 -0.75 11.22
CA THR A 249 -6.71 -1.72 10.12
C THR A 249 -7.84 -2.74 10.22
N GLY A 250 -8.11 -3.25 11.43
CA GLY A 250 -9.15 -4.23 11.72
C GLY A 250 -10.58 -3.68 11.69
N TRP A 251 -10.78 -2.36 11.75
CA TRP A 251 -12.11 -1.72 11.72
C TRP A 251 -12.73 -1.69 10.34
N ARG A 252 -11.91 -1.84 9.29
CA ARG A 252 -12.36 -1.92 7.91
C ARG A 252 -13.19 -0.72 7.46
N ILE A 253 -12.70 0.51 7.68
CA ILE A 253 -13.32 1.75 7.17
C ILE A 253 -12.34 2.51 6.29
N GLY A 254 -12.77 2.80 5.07
CA GLY A 254 -12.11 3.65 4.10
C GLY A 254 -13.14 4.31 3.20
N TRP A 255 -12.70 5.22 2.36
CA TRP A 255 -13.59 5.97 1.48
C TRP A 255 -12.95 6.25 0.13
N GLY A 256 -13.81 6.44 -0.86
CA GLY A 256 -13.50 7.02 -2.16
C GLY A 256 -14.14 8.39 -2.29
N THR A 257 -13.40 9.33 -2.85
CA THR A 257 -13.90 10.67 -3.16
C THR A 257 -13.68 10.93 -4.65
N GLY A 258 -14.75 11.24 -5.39
CA GLY A 258 -14.66 11.41 -6.84
C GLY A 258 -15.93 12.00 -7.46
N PRO A 259 -15.99 12.05 -8.80
CA PRO A 259 -17.17 12.60 -9.48
C PRO A 259 -18.43 11.80 -9.17
N THR A 260 -19.53 12.50 -8.95
CA THR A 260 -20.82 11.92 -8.55
C THR A 260 -21.27 10.71 -9.40
N PRO A 261 -21.14 10.72 -10.75
CA PRO A 261 -21.52 9.56 -11.54
C PRO A 261 -20.70 8.30 -11.23
N LEU A 262 -19.38 8.47 -10.94
CA LEU A 262 -18.54 7.36 -10.53
C LEU A 262 -18.94 6.86 -9.14
N ILE A 263 -19.15 7.76 -8.17
CA ILE A 263 -19.59 7.39 -6.82
C ILE A 263 -20.90 6.62 -6.85
N HIS A 264 -21.88 7.02 -7.67
CA HIS A 264 -23.13 6.29 -7.83
C HIS A 264 -22.93 4.89 -8.42
N ALA A 265 -22.00 4.74 -9.39
CA ALA A 265 -21.66 3.43 -9.94
C ALA A 265 -21.03 2.52 -8.87
N LEU A 266 -20.08 3.06 -8.07
CA LEU A 266 -19.49 2.33 -6.96
C LEU A 266 -20.55 1.91 -5.92
N GLU A 267 -21.47 2.80 -5.59
CA GLU A 267 -22.56 2.52 -4.65
C GLU A 267 -23.48 1.42 -5.17
N ALA A 268 -23.81 1.42 -6.45
CA ALA A 268 -24.61 0.36 -7.08
C ALA A 268 -23.94 -1.00 -6.96
N VAL A 269 -22.63 -1.09 -7.26
CA VAL A 269 -21.87 -2.34 -7.10
C VAL A 269 -21.76 -2.73 -5.61
N GLN A 270 -21.45 -1.77 -4.72
CA GLN A 270 -21.36 -2.03 -3.28
C GLN A 270 -22.65 -2.59 -2.71
N SER A 271 -23.81 -2.12 -3.19
CA SER A 271 -25.12 -2.60 -2.74
C SER A 271 -25.33 -4.09 -2.99
N GLN A 272 -24.68 -4.65 -4.04
CA GLN A 272 -24.77 -6.07 -4.39
C GLN A 272 -23.66 -6.92 -3.74
N VAL A 273 -22.53 -6.29 -3.35
CA VAL A 273 -21.35 -7.01 -2.83
C VAL A 273 -21.37 -7.12 -1.31
N SER A 274 -21.66 -6.03 -0.60
CA SER A 274 -21.49 -5.97 0.86
C SER A 274 -22.50 -5.09 1.60
N SER A 275 -23.37 -4.37 0.91
CA SER A 275 -24.19 -3.31 1.48
C SER A 275 -23.32 -2.21 2.14
N GLY A 276 -23.87 -1.43 3.07
CA GLY A 276 -23.10 -0.41 3.79
C GLY A 276 -22.07 -1.03 4.75
N PRO A 277 -20.95 -0.32 5.03
CA PRO A 277 -19.95 -0.77 5.99
C PRO A 277 -20.47 -0.74 7.43
N SER A 278 -19.70 -1.36 8.35
CA SER A 278 -20.05 -1.45 9.78
C SER A 278 -20.47 -0.12 10.37
N SER A 279 -21.67 -0.06 10.97
CA SER A 279 -22.18 1.14 11.64
C SER A 279 -21.29 1.58 12.80
N LEU A 280 -20.77 0.64 13.59
CA LEU A 280 -19.86 0.89 14.70
C LEU A 280 -18.49 1.38 14.20
N GLY A 281 -18.00 0.77 13.13
CA GLY A 281 -16.78 1.23 12.46
C GLY A 281 -16.89 2.65 11.92
N GLN A 282 -18.06 3.01 11.37
CA GLN A 282 -18.32 4.37 10.88
C GLN A 282 -18.41 5.38 12.02
N ALA A 283 -19.00 5.03 13.18
CA ALA A 283 -19.03 5.90 14.36
C ALA A 283 -17.61 6.15 14.90
N ALA A 284 -16.77 5.12 14.97
CA ALA A 284 -15.37 5.22 15.35
C ALA A 284 -14.57 6.10 14.37
N ALA A 285 -14.76 5.89 13.06
CA ALA A 285 -14.09 6.69 12.03
C ALA A 285 -14.53 8.17 12.05
N LEU A 286 -15.80 8.43 12.33
CA LEU A 286 -16.30 9.80 12.49
C LEU A 286 -15.58 10.51 13.65
N ALA A 287 -15.47 9.86 14.81
CA ALA A 287 -14.75 10.42 15.96
C ALA A 287 -13.27 10.71 15.63
N ALA A 288 -12.60 9.78 14.89
CA ALA A 288 -11.24 9.98 14.42
C ALA A 288 -11.12 11.25 13.56
N LEU A 289 -12.01 11.43 12.56
CA LEU A 289 -12.01 12.60 11.67
C LEU A 289 -12.45 13.90 12.35
N GLN A 290 -13.10 13.83 13.51
CA GLN A 290 -13.47 14.98 14.34
C GLN A 290 -12.38 15.39 15.34
N GLY A 291 -11.18 14.84 15.23
CA GLY A 291 -10.02 15.25 16.04
C GLY A 291 -9.82 14.47 17.33
N ALA A 292 -10.61 13.40 17.58
CA ALA A 292 -10.50 12.61 18.81
C ALA A 292 -9.11 11.98 19.04
N ALA A 293 -8.25 11.96 18.01
CA ALA A 293 -6.94 11.32 18.05
C ALA A 293 -5.83 12.12 17.34
N ASP A 294 -5.95 13.43 17.16
CA ASP A 294 -4.95 14.24 16.47
C ASP A 294 -3.56 14.15 17.13
N GLY A 295 -3.52 14.20 18.45
CA GLY A 295 -2.26 14.02 19.20
C GLY A 295 -1.61 12.65 18.97
N PHE A 296 -2.40 11.59 18.81
CA PHE A 296 -1.90 10.27 18.46
C PHE A 296 -1.26 10.26 17.07
N VAL A 297 -1.91 10.84 16.06
CA VAL A 297 -1.40 10.89 14.69
C VAL A 297 -0.05 11.60 14.63
N ILE A 298 0.08 12.73 15.35
CA ILE A 298 1.33 13.48 15.44
C ILE A 298 2.44 12.63 16.11
N ASN A 299 2.14 12.00 17.24
CA ASN A 299 3.10 11.19 17.97
C ASN A 299 3.53 9.94 17.18
N ALA A 300 2.60 9.25 16.54
CA ALA A 300 2.88 8.10 15.68
C ALA A 300 3.79 8.48 14.50
N ARG A 301 3.53 9.63 13.86
CA ARG A 301 4.37 10.15 12.78
C ARG A 301 5.81 10.42 13.25
N HIS A 302 6.00 11.02 14.43
CA HIS A 302 7.34 11.25 15.01
C HIS A 302 8.05 9.93 15.32
N ALA A 303 7.34 8.95 15.87
CA ALA A 303 7.90 7.62 16.12
C ALA A 303 8.33 6.94 14.81
N TYR A 304 7.49 6.98 13.77
CA TYR A 304 7.84 6.42 12.46
C TYR A 304 9.01 7.15 11.80
N ALA A 305 9.12 8.47 11.94
CA ALA A 305 10.26 9.24 11.43
C ALA A 305 11.58 8.81 12.09
N ALA A 306 11.58 8.65 13.42
CA ALA A 306 12.76 8.18 14.17
C ALA A 306 13.15 6.74 13.78
N ARG A 307 12.16 5.85 13.59
CA ARG A 307 12.38 4.47 13.15
C ARG A 307 12.89 4.39 11.71
N ALA A 308 12.35 5.23 10.81
CA ALA A 308 12.82 5.34 9.45
C ALA A 308 14.31 5.70 9.39
N GLN A 309 14.73 6.73 10.15
CA GLN A 309 16.13 7.14 10.22
C GLN A 309 17.02 6.01 10.75
N ARG A 310 16.59 5.32 11.80
CA ARG A 310 17.32 4.17 12.37
C ARG A 310 17.51 3.03 11.37
N VAL A 311 16.50 2.72 10.59
CA VAL A 311 16.58 1.70 9.53
C VAL A 311 17.50 2.16 8.40
N VAL A 312 17.42 3.43 8.00
CA VAL A 312 18.30 4.00 6.96
C VAL A 312 19.76 3.93 7.40
N ASP A 313 20.08 4.38 8.62
CA ASP A 313 21.45 4.39 9.13
C ASP A 313 21.97 2.97 9.35
N GLY A 314 21.17 2.13 10.02
CA GLY A 314 21.60 0.78 10.41
C GLY A 314 21.78 -0.16 9.22
N LEU A 315 20.79 -0.27 8.34
CA LEU A 315 20.92 -1.13 7.15
C LEU A 315 21.78 -0.49 6.05
N GLY A 316 21.84 0.84 5.99
CA GLY A 316 22.73 1.54 5.06
C GLY A 316 24.23 1.32 5.34
N ALA A 317 24.59 0.96 6.57
CA ALA A 317 25.94 0.57 6.96
C ALA A 317 26.30 -0.90 6.59
N VAL A 318 25.30 -1.72 6.21
CA VAL A 318 25.52 -3.13 5.87
C VAL A 318 26.05 -3.26 4.41
N PRO A 319 27.23 -3.83 4.19
CA PRO A 319 27.76 -4.00 2.84
C PRO A 319 26.82 -4.77 1.92
N GLY A 320 26.64 -4.29 0.71
CA GLY A 320 25.77 -4.92 -0.30
C GLY A 320 24.31 -4.50 -0.21
N LEU A 321 23.87 -3.77 0.82
CA LEU A 321 22.56 -3.18 0.93
C LEU A 321 22.58 -1.70 0.52
N ARG A 322 21.49 -1.26 -0.09
CA ARG A 322 21.26 0.15 -0.41
C ARG A 322 19.85 0.55 0.05
N VAL A 323 19.76 1.29 1.14
CA VAL A 323 18.49 1.76 1.66
C VAL A 323 18.11 3.07 0.97
N HIS A 324 16.88 3.13 0.43
CA HIS A 324 16.29 4.38 -0.06
C HIS A 324 15.51 5.01 1.08
N ALA A 325 15.92 6.21 1.50
CA ALA A 325 15.28 6.93 2.59
C ALA A 325 13.80 7.21 2.24
N PRO A 326 12.85 6.69 3.03
CA PRO A 326 11.43 6.96 2.79
C PRO A 326 11.11 8.41 3.19
N HIS A 327 10.27 9.07 2.41
CA HIS A 327 9.74 10.40 2.74
C HIS A 327 8.38 10.30 3.46
N GLY A 328 7.76 9.12 3.46
CA GLY A 328 6.51 8.83 4.15
C GLY A 328 6.19 7.32 4.18
N SER A 329 4.98 6.96 4.62
CA SER A 329 4.56 5.60 4.96
C SER A 329 5.38 5.01 6.12
N PHE A 330 5.37 3.70 6.33
CA PHE A 330 6.20 3.03 7.34
C PHE A 330 6.97 1.83 6.74
N PHE A 331 7.43 2.00 5.50
CA PHE A 331 8.20 0.98 4.78
C PHE A 331 9.56 1.52 4.38
N ALA A 332 10.58 0.66 4.49
CA ALA A 332 11.87 0.84 3.87
C ALA A 332 11.98 -0.03 2.62
N TRP A 333 12.48 0.56 1.54
CA TRP A 333 12.76 -0.11 0.28
C TRP A 333 14.26 -0.29 0.14
N VAL A 334 14.71 -1.54 0.24
CA VAL A 334 16.12 -1.88 0.38
C VAL A 334 16.61 -2.62 -0.86
N GLY A 335 17.52 -2.02 -1.60
CA GLY A 335 18.21 -2.66 -2.71
C GLY A 335 19.20 -3.70 -2.21
N VAL A 336 19.17 -4.88 -2.83
CA VAL A 336 20.02 -6.04 -2.47
C VAL A 336 20.88 -6.51 -3.63
N ALA A 337 21.07 -5.68 -4.64
CA ALA A 337 21.89 -6.02 -5.81
C ALA A 337 23.32 -6.46 -5.44
N GLY A 338 23.91 -5.88 -4.38
CA GLY A 338 25.23 -6.25 -3.89
C GLY A 338 25.31 -7.63 -3.22
N LEU A 339 24.18 -8.29 -2.99
CA LEU A 339 24.13 -9.66 -2.44
C LEU A 339 23.90 -10.71 -3.52
N ILE A 340 23.47 -10.30 -4.72
CA ILE A 340 23.24 -11.23 -5.82
C ILE A 340 24.58 -11.81 -6.30
N GLY A 341 24.62 -13.13 -6.43
CA GLY A 341 25.84 -13.88 -6.77
C GLY A 341 26.66 -14.33 -5.58
N ALA A 342 26.43 -13.80 -4.37
CA ALA A 342 27.12 -14.24 -3.17
C ALA A 342 26.76 -15.70 -2.80
N VAL A 343 27.67 -16.36 -2.11
CA VAL A 343 27.50 -17.77 -1.67
C VAL A 343 27.20 -17.80 -0.17
N ARG A 344 26.14 -18.48 0.19
CA ARG A 344 25.71 -18.71 1.57
C ARG A 344 26.64 -19.72 2.27
N PRO A 345 26.71 -19.76 3.61
CA PRO A 345 27.49 -20.74 4.36
C PRO A 345 27.14 -22.21 4.04
N ASP A 346 25.91 -22.48 3.58
CA ASP A 346 25.45 -23.81 3.17
C ASP A 346 25.82 -24.17 1.71
N GLY A 347 26.59 -23.32 1.02
CA GLY A 347 27.04 -23.50 -0.36
C GLY A 347 26.04 -23.05 -1.43
N ARG A 348 24.80 -22.69 -1.07
CA ARG A 348 23.82 -22.19 -2.02
C ARG A 348 24.15 -20.75 -2.46
N ARG A 349 23.92 -20.43 -3.72
CA ARG A 349 24.11 -19.11 -4.28
C ARG A 349 22.82 -18.30 -4.16
N ILE A 350 22.94 -16.99 -3.93
CA ILE A 350 21.86 -16.04 -3.99
C ILE A 350 21.70 -15.59 -5.46
N GLU A 351 20.60 -15.97 -6.10
CA GLU A 351 20.35 -15.66 -7.51
C GLU A 351 19.36 -14.51 -7.68
N HIS A 352 18.42 -14.35 -6.74
CA HIS A 352 17.38 -13.31 -6.78
C HIS A 352 16.98 -12.85 -5.36
N ASP A 353 16.14 -11.80 -5.28
CA ASP A 353 15.69 -11.22 -4.01
C ASP A 353 14.87 -12.20 -3.14
N GLY A 354 14.20 -13.18 -3.74
CA GLY A 354 13.54 -14.26 -3.02
C GLY A 354 14.51 -15.09 -2.20
N ASP A 355 15.70 -15.42 -2.75
CA ASP A 355 16.73 -16.18 -2.02
C ASP A 355 17.27 -15.39 -0.83
N VAL A 356 17.35 -14.04 -0.95
CA VAL A 356 17.72 -13.18 0.17
C VAL A 356 16.67 -13.25 1.27
N VAL A 357 15.38 -13.17 0.92
CA VAL A 357 14.27 -13.27 1.90
C VAL A 357 14.29 -14.62 2.62
N ASP A 358 14.42 -15.70 1.86
CA ASP A 358 14.47 -17.05 2.42
C ASP A 358 15.65 -17.21 3.36
N TRP A 359 16.81 -16.73 2.95
CA TRP A 359 18.02 -16.82 3.75
C TRP A 359 17.97 -15.96 5.02
N LEU A 360 17.48 -14.73 4.96
CA LEU A 360 17.30 -13.88 6.13
C LEU A 360 16.33 -14.51 7.13
N LEU A 361 15.25 -15.11 6.65
CA LEU A 361 14.30 -15.81 7.51
C LEU A 361 14.92 -17.05 8.15
N GLU A 362 15.68 -17.85 7.39
CA GLU A 362 16.31 -19.07 7.85
C GLU A 362 17.50 -18.82 8.78
N SER A 363 18.37 -17.88 8.47
CA SER A 363 19.64 -17.63 9.16
C SER A 363 19.55 -16.55 10.23
N ALA A 364 18.83 -15.45 9.95
CA ALA A 364 18.72 -14.33 10.86
C ALA A 364 17.42 -14.34 11.69
N GLY A 365 16.44 -15.15 11.31
CA GLY A 365 15.11 -15.10 11.92
C GLY A 365 14.39 -13.79 11.68
N VAL A 366 14.63 -13.14 10.52
CA VAL A 366 13.98 -11.87 10.15
C VAL A 366 13.12 -12.09 8.91
N ALA A 367 11.82 -11.85 9.04
CA ALA A 367 10.85 -11.96 7.95
C ALA A 367 10.65 -10.61 7.28
N VAL A 368 10.96 -10.53 6.00
CA VAL A 368 10.77 -9.37 5.09
C VAL A 368 10.04 -9.84 3.83
N VAL A 369 9.75 -8.94 2.88
CA VAL A 369 9.06 -9.29 1.64
C VAL A 369 9.96 -8.95 0.44
N GLN A 370 10.07 -9.87 -0.50
CA GLN A 370 10.84 -9.71 -1.73
C GLN A 370 10.27 -8.61 -2.64
N GLY A 371 11.14 -7.88 -3.31
CA GLY A 371 10.77 -6.79 -4.20
C GLY A 371 10.05 -7.25 -5.46
N SER A 372 10.33 -8.46 -5.95
CA SER A 372 9.61 -9.08 -7.07
C SER A 372 8.11 -9.16 -6.84
N ALA A 373 7.65 -9.30 -5.58
CA ALA A 373 6.23 -9.23 -5.21
C ALA A 373 5.60 -7.86 -5.46
N TYR A 374 6.41 -6.81 -5.56
CA TYR A 374 6.01 -5.43 -5.84
C TYR A 374 6.34 -5.00 -7.28
N GLY A 375 6.68 -5.97 -8.13
CA GLY A 375 7.00 -5.75 -9.54
C GLY A 375 8.37 -5.16 -9.83
N LEU A 376 9.28 -5.12 -8.85
CA LEU A 376 10.63 -4.60 -9.04
C LEU A 376 11.66 -5.37 -8.21
N SER A 377 12.66 -5.94 -8.87
CA SER A 377 13.77 -6.71 -8.29
C SER A 377 15.10 -6.06 -8.71
N PRO A 378 16.21 -6.21 -7.97
CA PRO A 378 16.34 -6.94 -6.71
C PRO A 378 16.21 -6.01 -5.48
N TYR A 379 15.13 -6.09 -4.79
CA TYR A 379 14.82 -5.28 -3.62
C TYR A 379 14.14 -6.09 -2.52
N LEU A 380 14.07 -5.51 -1.30
CA LEU A 380 13.26 -5.98 -0.20
C LEU A 380 12.36 -4.86 0.31
N ARG A 381 11.14 -5.19 0.75
CA ARG A 381 10.35 -4.31 1.60
C ARG A 381 10.45 -4.77 3.05
N LEU A 382 10.80 -3.83 3.91
CA LEU A 382 10.83 -3.97 5.36
C LEU A 382 9.84 -2.96 5.97
N SER A 383 8.94 -3.42 6.84
CA SER A 383 8.08 -2.54 7.63
C SER A 383 8.79 -2.11 8.91
N PHE A 384 8.82 -0.82 9.21
CA PHE A 384 9.27 -0.32 10.50
C PHE A 384 8.10 0.09 11.42
N ALA A 385 6.88 -0.33 11.11
CA ALA A 385 5.78 -0.39 12.07
C ALA A 385 5.96 -1.61 12.97
N ALA A 386 6.95 -1.53 13.83
CA ALA A 386 7.36 -2.55 14.81
C ALA A 386 8.00 -1.86 16.02
N SER A 387 8.20 -2.59 17.11
CA SER A 387 8.87 -2.03 18.29
C SER A 387 10.31 -1.58 17.97
N ASP A 388 10.79 -0.57 18.67
CA ASP A 388 12.19 -0.10 18.56
C ASP A 388 13.19 -1.23 18.86
N ALA A 389 12.84 -2.15 19.77
CA ALA A 389 13.65 -3.31 20.11
C ALA A 389 13.73 -4.29 18.94
N ASP A 390 12.60 -4.59 18.28
CA ASP A 390 12.57 -5.49 17.12
C ASP A 390 13.33 -4.89 15.92
N ILE A 391 13.19 -3.58 15.69
CA ILE A 391 13.92 -2.89 14.61
C ILE A 391 15.43 -3.00 14.84
N ASN A 392 15.91 -2.69 16.05
CA ASN A 392 17.33 -2.78 16.38
C ASN A 392 17.87 -4.21 16.24
N ALA A 393 17.14 -5.18 16.78
CA ALA A 393 17.51 -6.58 16.70
C ALA A 393 17.50 -7.09 15.25
N ALA A 394 16.55 -6.64 14.43
CA ALA A 394 16.51 -7.01 13.02
C ALA A 394 17.70 -6.45 12.25
N ILE A 395 18.07 -5.18 12.45
CA ILE A 395 19.24 -4.55 11.82
C ILE A 395 20.51 -5.32 12.18
N GLU A 396 20.71 -5.63 13.47
CA GLU A 396 21.86 -6.39 13.95
C GLU A 396 21.92 -7.79 13.31
N ARG A 397 20.82 -8.54 13.36
CA ARG A 397 20.73 -9.90 12.78
C ARG A 397 20.96 -9.92 11.27
N ILE A 398 20.41 -8.95 10.54
CA ILE A 398 20.64 -8.79 9.10
C ILE A 398 22.11 -8.52 8.84
N GLY A 399 22.74 -7.60 9.56
CA GLY A 399 24.15 -7.28 9.44
C GLY A 399 25.06 -8.49 9.71
N GLN A 400 24.79 -9.23 10.78
CA GLN A 400 25.52 -10.46 11.13
C GLN A 400 25.37 -11.52 10.05
N ALA A 401 24.16 -11.73 9.54
CA ALA A 401 23.92 -12.69 8.47
C ALA A 401 24.66 -12.28 7.19
N VAL A 402 24.55 -11.02 6.75
CA VAL A 402 25.26 -10.54 5.54
C VAL A 402 26.76 -10.72 5.67
N ALA A 403 27.36 -10.50 6.85
CA ALA A 403 28.79 -10.69 7.09
C ALA A 403 29.26 -12.16 6.91
N THR A 404 28.36 -13.14 6.91
CA THR A 404 28.69 -14.55 6.67
C THR A 404 28.73 -14.95 5.19
N LEU A 405 28.29 -14.07 4.28
CA LEU A 405 28.28 -14.35 2.86
C LEU A 405 29.68 -14.30 2.29
N ALA A 406 30.06 -15.30 1.51
CA ALA A 406 31.28 -15.26 0.70
C ALA A 406 31.00 -14.40 -0.55
N PRO A 407 31.92 -13.49 -0.92
CA PRO A 407 31.79 -12.71 -2.15
C PRO A 407 31.71 -13.63 -3.37
N GLN A 408 31.11 -13.13 -4.45
CA GLN A 408 31.16 -13.84 -5.73
C GLN A 408 32.63 -14.08 -6.10
N ALA A 409 33.03 -15.34 -6.17
CA ALA A 409 34.36 -15.67 -6.68
C ALA A 409 34.49 -15.11 -8.10
N SER A 410 35.47 -14.25 -8.33
CA SER A 410 35.77 -13.76 -9.67
C SER A 410 36.04 -14.97 -10.55
N LEU A 411 35.26 -15.19 -11.59
CA LEU A 411 35.43 -16.27 -12.59
C LEU A 411 36.72 -16.13 -13.40
N GLU A 412 37.60 -15.19 -13.09
CA GLU A 412 38.86 -14.92 -13.77
C GLU A 412 40.10 -15.73 -13.26
N ALA A 413 39.90 -16.61 -12.27
CA ALA A 413 40.99 -17.40 -11.71
C ALA A 413 41.02 -18.86 -12.19
N ALA A 414 40.28 -19.24 -13.24
CA ALA A 414 40.22 -20.58 -13.81
C ALA A 414 40.11 -20.54 -15.35
N ALA A 415 41.00 -19.82 -15.99
CA ALA A 415 41.26 -19.91 -17.43
C ALA A 415 42.76 -20.10 -17.71
#